data_561d13d955bc51080c658dd592476b5b
#
_entry.id   561d13d955bc51080c658dd592476b5b
#
_cell.length_a   1.000
_cell.length_b   1.000
_cell.length_c   1.000
_cell.angle_alpha   90.00
_cell.angle_beta   90.00
_cell.angle_gamma   90.00
#
_symmetry.space_group_name_H-M   'P 1'
#
loop_
_entity.id
_entity.type
_entity.pdbx_description
1 polymer ?
#
loop_
_entity_poly.entity_id
_entity_poly.type
_entity_poly.pdbx_seq_one_letter_code
_entity_poly.pdbx_strand_id
1 'polypeptide(L)'
;MDKILSDSAMATDDIRILISYALWSQWGQIAVEQEGTARAVRAELVAQHRHGQEPAPAMLTELLASMVAISAAAHALDALYGQLVTPAIKKDGPKDDKGREAHIRECLKRRFDTGKRDREWVSRFQRLFDLRDAAVHAEVKSLPAVPHPSGVSNAGQVNADYSAEEAVKAVDLMLDVLNTCVQNPKPSDAEAKAWAVGYGRAVETLTTELRVSRDARPLVIYRG
;
A
#
# COMPACT_ATOMS: atom_id res chain seq x y z
N MET A 1 30.26 38.02 -6.88
CA MET A 1 29.19 37.40 -7.68
C MET A 1 28.96 35.94 -7.33
N ASP A 2 29.92 35.29 -6.66
CA ASP A 2 29.87 33.84 -6.35
C ASP A 2 29.03 33.45 -5.12
N LYS A 3 28.67 34.40 -4.25
CA LYS A 3 27.91 34.12 -3.01
C LYS A 3 26.42 33.87 -3.25
N ILE A 4 25.86 34.40 -4.36
CA ILE A 4 24.44 34.23 -4.69
C ILE A 4 24.16 32.85 -5.30
N LEU A 5 25.16 32.24 -5.96
CA LEU A 5 25.02 30.92 -6.58
C LEU A 5 25.08 29.77 -5.55
N SER A 6 25.77 29.96 -4.42
CA SER A 6 25.84 28.95 -3.35
C SER A 6 24.52 28.83 -2.58
N ASP A 7 23.80 29.94 -2.37
CA ASP A 7 22.53 29.96 -1.64
C ASP A 7 21.38 29.35 -2.50
N SER A 8 21.49 29.47 -3.84
CA SER A 8 20.52 28.86 -4.76
C SER A 8 20.66 27.33 -4.84
N ALA A 9 21.86 26.80 -4.67
CA ALA A 9 22.10 25.36 -4.68
C ALA A 9 21.60 24.69 -3.39
N MET A 10 21.76 25.32 -2.24
CA MET A 10 21.23 24.82 -0.95
C MET A 10 19.69 24.77 -0.95
N ALA A 11 19.03 25.80 -1.50
CA ALA A 11 17.57 25.83 -1.56
C ALA A 11 16.97 24.72 -2.45
N THR A 12 17.68 24.30 -3.51
CA THR A 12 17.24 23.21 -4.38
C THR A 12 17.43 21.82 -3.77
N ASP A 13 18.47 21.61 -3.00
CA ASP A 13 18.69 20.35 -2.30
C ASP A 13 17.70 20.17 -1.14
N ASP A 14 17.40 21.24 -0.40
CA ASP A 14 16.36 21.22 0.64
C ASP A 14 14.97 20.94 0.09
N ILE A 15 14.63 21.47 -1.09
CA ILE A 15 13.35 21.18 -1.76
C ILE A 15 13.28 19.71 -2.21
N ARG A 16 14.34 19.14 -2.73
CA ARG A 16 14.38 17.72 -3.11
C ARG A 16 14.19 16.79 -1.92
N ILE A 17 14.81 17.11 -0.80
CA ILE A 17 14.68 16.37 0.46
C ILE A 17 13.23 16.42 0.94
N LEU A 18 12.61 17.59 1.00
CA LEU A 18 11.23 17.78 1.45
C LEU A 18 10.22 17.02 0.57
N ILE A 19 10.36 17.04 -0.75
CA ILE A 19 9.50 16.29 -1.67
C ILE A 19 9.68 14.78 -1.48
N SER A 20 10.90 14.30 -1.31
CA SER A 20 11.19 12.89 -1.04
C SER A 20 10.57 12.41 0.27
N TYR A 21 10.51 13.25 1.29
CA TYR A 21 9.97 12.91 2.61
C TYR A 21 8.44 12.77 2.65
N ALA A 22 7.72 13.31 1.70
CA ALA A 22 6.24 13.28 1.69
C ALA A 22 5.63 12.17 0.82
N LEU A 23 6.40 11.53 -0.06
CA LEU A 23 5.86 10.62 -1.08
C LEU A 23 5.07 9.44 -0.51
N TRP A 24 5.51 8.85 0.60
CA TRP A 24 4.80 7.72 1.20
C TRP A 24 3.39 8.10 1.68
N SER A 25 3.20 9.31 2.20
CA SER A 25 1.88 9.76 2.66
C SER A 25 0.93 10.04 1.49
N GLN A 26 1.43 10.57 0.39
CA GLN A 26 0.66 10.79 -0.84
C GLN A 26 0.22 9.45 -1.45
N TRP A 27 1.14 8.49 -1.57
CA TRP A 27 0.78 7.14 -2.00
C TRP A 27 -0.21 6.47 -1.04
N GLY A 28 -0.05 6.66 0.27
CA GLY A 28 -0.98 6.17 1.28
C GLY A 28 -2.38 6.75 1.11
N GLN A 29 -2.50 8.04 0.82
CA GLN A 29 -3.79 8.68 0.55
C GLN A 29 -4.45 8.11 -0.70
N ILE A 30 -3.71 7.98 -1.82
CA ILE A 30 -4.21 7.34 -3.04
C ILE A 30 -4.71 5.93 -2.74
N ALA A 31 -3.97 5.15 -1.95
CA ALA A 31 -4.35 3.79 -1.60
C ALA A 31 -5.69 3.75 -0.84
N VAL A 32 -5.89 4.62 0.15
CA VAL A 32 -7.13 4.73 0.94
C VAL A 32 -8.31 5.17 0.07
N GLU A 33 -8.14 6.18 -0.78
CA GLU A 33 -9.19 6.68 -1.68
C GLU A 33 -9.64 5.60 -2.67
N GLN A 34 -8.69 4.91 -3.30
CA GLN A 34 -8.99 3.89 -4.31
C GLN A 34 -9.56 2.61 -3.70
N GLU A 35 -9.14 2.22 -2.51
CA GLU A 35 -9.79 1.15 -1.73
C GLU A 35 -11.25 1.50 -1.44
N GLY A 36 -11.54 2.74 -1.05
CA GLY A 36 -12.89 3.23 -0.86
C GLY A 36 -13.74 3.18 -2.13
N THR A 37 -13.14 3.50 -3.29
CA THR A 37 -13.77 3.39 -4.60
C THR A 37 -14.07 1.93 -4.95
N ALA A 38 -13.12 1.02 -4.76
CA ALA A 38 -13.31 -0.40 -5.02
C ALA A 38 -14.48 -0.99 -4.20
N ARG A 39 -14.60 -0.63 -2.91
CA ARG A 39 -15.72 -1.06 -2.05
C ARG A 39 -17.06 -0.48 -2.49
N ALA A 40 -17.10 0.78 -2.91
CA ALA A 40 -18.33 1.39 -3.42
C ALA A 40 -18.82 0.68 -4.68
N VAL A 41 -17.91 0.41 -5.62
CA VAL A 41 -18.22 -0.31 -6.86
C VAL A 41 -18.59 -1.76 -6.58
N ARG A 42 -17.99 -2.41 -5.59
CA ARG A 42 -18.40 -3.74 -5.13
C ARG A 42 -19.87 -3.76 -4.65
N ALA A 43 -20.29 -2.75 -3.91
CA ALA A 43 -21.68 -2.65 -3.46
C ALA A 43 -22.64 -2.48 -4.65
N GLU A 44 -22.26 -1.68 -5.64
CA GLU A 44 -23.00 -1.52 -6.90
C GLU A 44 -23.09 -2.82 -7.69
N LEU A 45 -21.95 -3.54 -7.85
CA LEU A 45 -21.89 -4.84 -8.51
C LEU A 45 -22.89 -5.84 -7.92
N VAL A 46 -22.92 -5.95 -6.59
CA VAL A 46 -23.85 -6.83 -5.89
C VAL A 46 -25.31 -6.39 -6.09
N ALA A 47 -25.57 -5.08 -6.07
CA ALA A 47 -26.92 -4.54 -6.31
C ALA A 47 -27.38 -4.81 -7.74
N GLN A 48 -26.55 -4.57 -8.75
CA GLN A 48 -26.83 -4.85 -10.16
C GLN A 48 -27.17 -6.33 -10.37
N HIS A 49 -26.37 -7.23 -9.79
CA HIS A 49 -26.63 -8.67 -9.88
C HIS A 49 -27.99 -9.07 -9.30
N ARG A 50 -28.37 -8.51 -8.14
CA ARG A 50 -29.69 -8.77 -7.52
C ARG A 50 -30.86 -8.32 -8.39
N HIS A 51 -30.64 -7.33 -9.23
CA HIS A 51 -31.65 -6.83 -10.19
C HIS A 51 -31.54 -7.46 -11.57
N GLY A 52 -30.71 -8.50 -11.75
CA GLY A 52 -30.55 -9.20 -13.04
C GLY A 52 -29.86 -8.36 -14.12
N GLN A 53 -29.09 -7.32 -13.71
CA GLN A 53 -28.34 -6.46 -14.62
C GLN A 53 -26.97 -7.05 -14.94
N GLU A 54 -26.38 -6.62 -16.06
CA GLU A 54 -25.05 -7.03 -16.50
C GLU A 54 -23.95 -6.46 -15.55
N PRO A 55 -23.17 -7.30 -14.88
CA PRO A 55 -22.18 -6.85 -13.89
C PRO A 55 -20.82 -6.43 -14.48
N ALA A 56 -20.56 -6.68 -15.76
CA ALA A 56 -19.23 -6.51 -16.35
C ALA A 56 -18.65 -5.09 -16.25
N PRO A 57 -19.39 -3.99 -16.46
CA PRO A 57 -18.86 -2.65 -16.31
C PRO A 57 -18.40 -2.34 -14.87
N ALA A 58 -19.19 -2.77 -13.87
CA ALA A 58 -18.82 -2.57 -12.46
C ALA A 58 -17.61 -3.43 -12.08
N MET A 59 -17.50 -4.67 -12.59
CA MET A 59 -16.32 -5.51 -12.37
C MET A 59 -15.04 -4.89 -12.92
N LEU A 60 -15.07 -4.27 -14.10
CA LEU A 60 -13.91 -3.58 -14.65
C LEU A 60 -13.53 -2.36 -13.81
N THR A 61 -14.49 -1.59 -13.34
CA THR A 61 -14.23 -0.41 -12.49
C THR A 61 -13.66 -0.83 -11.13
N GLU A 62 -14.16 -1.90 -10.53
CA GLU A 62 -13.61 -2.48 -9.31
C GLU A 62 -12.17 -2.96 -9.50
N LEU A 63 -11.89 -3.68 -10.59
CA LEU A 63 -10.56 -4.14 -10.97
C LEU A 63 -9.57 -2.96 -11.01
N LEU A 64 -9.90 -1.90 -11.75
CA LEU A 64 -9.01 -0.75 -11.92
C LEU A 64 -8.76 -0.03 -10.60
N ALA A 65 -9.80 0.23 -9.81
CA ALA A 65 -9.66 0.87 -8.50
C ALA A 65 -8.80 0.01 -7.54
N SER A 66 -9.03 -1.30 -7.52
CA SER A 66 -8.25 -2.24 -6.70
C SER A 66 -6.78 -2.31 -7.13
N MET A 67 -6.49 -2.36 -8.44
CA MET A 67 -5.12 -2.32 -8.96
C MET A 67 -4.39 -1.06 -8.50
N VAL A 68 -5.04 0.10 -8.57
CA VAL A 68 -4.43 1.37 -8.13
C VAL A 68 -4.22 1.37 -6.62
N ALA A 69 -5.20 0.92 -5.82
CA ALA A 69 -5.07 0.83 -4.36
C ALA A 69 -3.90 -0.06 -3.92
N ILE A 70 -3.79 -1.26 -4.50
CA ILE A 70 -2.73 -2.23 -4.22
C ILE A 70 -1.35 -1.67 -4.60
N SER A 71 -1.24 -1.10 -5.81
CA SER A 71 0.02 -0.52 -6.28
C SER A 71 0.43 0.68 -5.42
N ALA A 72 -0.51 1.55 -5.06
CA ALA A 72 -0.24 2.71 -4.22
C ALA A 72 0.19 2.31 -2.80
N ALA A 73 -0.43 1.28 -2.20
CA ALA A 73 0.00 0.74 -0.91
C ALA A 73 1.44 0.19 -0.96
N ALA A 74 1.80 -0.53 -2.02
CA ALA A 74 3.17 -1.02 -2.22
C ALA A 74 4.17 0.14 -2.40
N HIS A 75 3.81 1.17 -3.18
CA HIS A 75 4.64 2.35 -3.38
C HIS A 75 4.80 3.17 -2.09
N ALA A 76 3.78 3.25 -1.24
CA ALA A 76 3.89 3.89 0.07
C ALA A 76 4.95 3.18 0.94
N LEU A 77 4.93 1.85 1.00
CA LEU A 77 5.93 1.08 1.75
C LEU A 77 7.34 1.18 1.13
N ASP A 78 7.43 1.24 -0.18
CA ASP A 78 8.71 1.43 -0.88
C ASP A 78 9.30 2.83 -0.65
N ALA A 79 8.47 3.86 -0.67
CA ALA A 79 8.87 5.23 -0.34
C ALA A 79 9.27 5.38 1.15
N LEU A 80 8.55 4.72 2.07
CA LEU A 80 8.92 4.62 3.48
C LEU A 80 10.32 3.99 3.65
N TYR A 81 10.58 2.88 2.96
CA TYR A 81 11.91 2.26 2.94
C TYR A 81 12.98 3.24 2.46
N GLY A 82 12.72 3.97 1.38
CA GLY A 82 13.64 4.99 0.85
C GLY A 82 14.05 6.04 1.88
N GLN A 83 13.13 6.41 2.78
CA GLN A 83 13.42 7.34 3.89
C GLN A 83 14.23 6.72 5.03
N LEU A 84 13.95 5.45 5.33
CA LEU A 84 14.49 4.77 6.52
C LEU A 84 15.82 4.08 6.25
N VAL A 85 16.14 3.77 4.99
CA VAL A 85 17.35 3.02 4.65
C VAL A 85 18.59 3.90 4.73
N THR A 86 19.59 3.44 5.47
CA THR A 86 20.92 4.05 5.50
C THR A 86 21.92 3.16 4.75
N PRO A 87 23.12 3.70 4.38
CA PRO A 87 24.17 2.88 3.78
C PRO A 87 24.54 1.65 4.62
N ALA A 88 24.55 1.77 5.96
CA ALA A 88 24.82 0.66 6.87
C ALA A 88 23.71 -0.42 6.79
N ILE A 89 22.44 -0.01 6.84
CA ILE A 89 21.31 -0.94 6.71
C ILE A 89 21.34 -1.64 5.35
N LYS A 90 21.64 -0.91 4.28
CA LYS A 90 21.74 -1.45 2.93
C LYS A 90 22.87 -2.47 2.79
N LYS A 91 24.05 -2.19 3.38
CA LYS A 91 25.22 -3.08 3.34
C LYS A 91 24.98 -4.39 4.06
N ASP A 92 24.32 -4.35 5.22
CA ASP A 92 24.07 -5.52 6.07
C ASP A 92 22.68 -6.14 5.82
N GLY A 93 21.94 -5.67 4.81
CA GLY A 93 20.62 -6.15 4.43
C GLY A 93 20.61 -7.54 3.82
N PRO A 94 19.43 -8.03 3.39
CA PRO A 94 19.33 -9.25 2.62
C PRO A 94 20.22 -9.21 1.38
N LYS A 95 20.64 -10.39 0.90
CA LYS A 95 21.39 -10.47 -0.36
C LYS A 95 20.56 -9.93 -1.52
N ASP A 96 21.21 -9.45 -2.58
CA ASP A 96 20.56 -8.85 -3.74
C ASP A 96 19.62 -9.80 -4.49
N ASP A 97 19.71 -11.12 -4.25
CA ASP A 97 18.80 -12.14 -4.79
C ASP A 97 17.43 -12.19 -4.09
N LYS A 98 17.24 -11.46 -2.99
CA LYS A 98 15.97 -11.36 -2.28
C LYS A 98 15.11 -10.25 -2.88
N GLY A 99 13.80 -10.49 -2.90
CA GLY A 99 12.84 -9.51 -3.40
C GLY A 99 12.81 -8.19 -2.62
N ARG A 100 12.24 -7.16 -3.21
CA ARG A 100 12.15 -5.82 -2.62
C ARG A 100 11.47 -5.82 -1.25
N GLU A 101 10.46 -6.67 -1.07
CA GLU A 101 9.71 -6.84 0.17
C GLU A 101 10.58 -7.31 1.33
N ALA A 102 11.58 -8.17 1.06
CA ALA A 102 12.50 -8.65 2.08
C ALA A 102 13.43 -7.53 2.58
N HIS A 103 13.90 -6.66 1.68
CA HIS A 103 14.72 -5.50 2.03
C HIS A 103 13.95 -4.49 2.88
N ILE A 104 12.68 -4.22 2.53
CA ILE A 104 11.81 -3.33 3.30
C ILE A 104 11.61 -3.89 4.71
N ARG A 105 11.21 -5.16 4.83
CA ARG A 105 10.96 -5.81 6.13
C ARG A 105 12.21 -5.85 7.01
N GLU A 106 13.37 -6.15 6.45
CA GLU A 106 14.61 -6.13 7.22
C GLU A 106 14.96 -4.72 7.73
N CYS A 107 14.74 -3.69 6.91
CA CYS A 107 14.93 -2.30 7.34
C CYS A 107 13.98 -1.95 8.51
N LEU A 108 12.69 -2.29 8.38
CA LEU A 108 11.70 -2.07 9.43
C LEU A 108 12.09 -2.78 10.74
N LYS A 109 12.47 -4.04 10.67
CA LYS A 109 12.91 -4.84 11.82
C LYS A 109 14.15 -4.27 12.51
N ARG A 110 15.05 -3.65 11.78
CA ARG A 110 16.25 -3.00 12.36
C ARG A 110 15.92 -1.74 13.12
N ARG A 111 14.97 -0.94 12.62
CA ARG A 111 14.64 0.37 13.18
C ARG A 111 13.51 0.37 14.20
N PHE A 112 12.58 -0.57 14.08
CA PHE A 112 11.37 -0.64 14.89
C PHE A 112 11.25 -1.97 15.63
N ASP A 113 10.55 -1.97 16.77
CA ASP A 113 10.16 -3.21 17.44
C ASP A 113 8.91 -3.77 16.76
N THR A 114 9.12 -4.66 15.81
CA THR A 114 8.05 -5.30 15.04
C THR A 114 7.42 -6.49 15.77
N GLY A 115 8.09 -7.02 16.80
CA GLY A 115 7.60 -8.15 17.60
C GLY A 115 7.23 -9.36 16.75
N LYS A 116 6.03 -9.91 17.02
CA LYS A 116 5.49 -11.06 16.25
C LYS A 116 4.99 -10.68 14.85
N ARG A 117 4.70 -9.39 14.60
CA ARG A 117 4.18 -8.90 13.31
C ARG A 117 5.10 -9.21 12.14
N ASP A 118 6.43 -9.23 12.35
CA ASP A 118 7.37 -9.57 11.28
C ASP A 118 7.04 -10.92 10.62
N ARG A 119 6.63 -11.92 11.39
CA ARG A 119 6.25 -13.23 10.84
C ARG A 119 4.93 -13.18 10.06
N GLU A 120 3.95 -12.42 10.57
CA GLU A 120 2.65 -12.24 9.93
C GLU A 120 2.77 -11.42 8.62
N TRP A 121 3.72 -10.50 8.58
CA TRP A 121 3.98 -9.68 7.41
C TRP A 121 4.62 -10.43 6.24
N VAL A 122 5.33 -11.55 6.47
CA VAL A 122 6.07 -12.26 5.39
C VAL A 122 5.19 -12.52 4.18
N SER A 123 4.12 -13.27 4.36
CA SER A 123 3.22 -13.65 3.26
C SER A 123 2.42 -12.46 2.72
N ARG A 124 2.05 -11.51 3.59
CA ARG A 124 1.30 -10.31 3.19
C ARG A 124 2.16 -9.38 2.31
N PHE A 125 3.42 -9.15 2.68
CA PHE A 125 4.36 -8.38 1.85
C PHE A 125 4.62 -9.08 0.52
N GLN A 126 4.89 -10.39 0.54
CA GLN A 126 5.10 -11.16 -0.69
C GLN A 126 3.90 -10.98 -1.63
N ARG A 127 2.68 -11.24 -1.13
CA ARG A 127 1.46 -11.09 -1.93
C ARG A 127 1.27 -9.68 -2.48
N LEU A 128 1.51 -8.65 -1.66
CA LEU A 128 1.38 -7.25 -2.07
C LEU A 128 2.33 -6.91 -3.23
N PHE A 129 3.60 -7.32 -3.11
CA PHE A 129 4.61 -7.02 -4.13
C PHE A 129 4.45 -7.87 -5.38
N ASP A 130 4.02 -9.13 -5.26
CA ASP A 130 3.66 -9.98 -6.40
C ASP A 130 2.51 -9.37 -7.22
N LEU A 131 1.47 -8.85 -6.55
CA LEU A 131 0.36 -8.16 -7.22
C LEU A 131 0.81 -6.87 -7.89
N ARG A 132 1.63 -6.03 -7.21
CA ARG A 132 2.18 -4.82 -7.82
C ARG A 132 2.98 -5.14 -9.08
N ASP A 133 3.84 -6.15 -9.03
CA ASP A 133 4.69 -6.52 -10.16
C ASP A 133 3.85 -7.10 -11.31
N ALA A 134 2.85 -7.91 -11.01
CA ALA A 134 1.91 -8.42 -12.00
C ALA A 134 1.08 -7.30 -12.68
N ALA A 135 0.73 -6.23 -11.94
CA ALA A 135 0.03 -5.08 -12.51
C ALA A 135 0.87 -4.31 -13.55
N VAL A 136 2.20 -4.25 -13.33
CA VAL A 136 3.14 -3.54 -14.22
C VAL A 136 3.59 -4.42 -15.40
N HIS A 137 3.71 -5.72 -15.19
CA HIS A 137 4.24 -6.69 -16.15
C HIS A 137 3.14 -7.66 -16.64
N ALA A 138 1.95 -7.12 -16.94
CA ALA A 138 0.80 -7.93 -17.33
C ALA A 138 1.12 -8.84 -18.52
N GLU A 139 1.37 -10.11 -18.24
CA GLU A 139 1.38 -11.16 -19.25
C GLU A 139 -0.06 -11.60 -19.55
N VAL A 140 -0.44 -11.56 -20.81
CA VAL A 140 -1.74 -12.10 -21.22
C VAL A 140 -1.69 -13.63 -21.14
N LYS A 141 -2.20 -14.18 -20.03
CA LYS A 141 -2.37 -15.62 -19.85
C LYS A 141 -3.84 -15.97 -19.97
N SER A 142 -4.17 -16.90 -20.84
CA SER A 142 -5.51 -17.50 -20.85
C SER A 142 -5.61 -18.45 -19.66
N LEU A 143 -6.30 -18.02 -18.61
CA LEU A 143 -6.54 -18.81 -17.41
C LEU A 143 -8.03 -19.17 -17.34
N PRO A 144 -8.40 -20.33 -16.74
CA PRO A 144 -9.81 -20.66 -16.53
C PRO A 144 -10.47 -19.60 -15.63
N ALA A 145 -11.79 -19.43 -15.83
CA ALA A 145 -12.57 -18.55 -14.97
C ALA A 145 -12.61 -19.10 -13.54
N VAL A 146 -12.50 -18.21 -12.57
CA VAL A 146 -12.56 -18.51 -11.12
C VAL A 146 -13.72 -17.76 -10.48
N PRO A 147 -14.25 -18.21 -9.32
CA PRO A 147 -15.25 -17.46 -8.60
C PRO A 147 -14.71 -16.08 -8.22
N HIS A 148 -15.45 -15.04 -8.58
CA HIS A 148 -15.13 -13.67 -8.13
C HIS A 148 -15.44 -13.53 -6.63
N PRO A 149 -14.60 -12.86 -5.82
CA PRO A 149 -14.82 -12.71 -4.38
C PRO A 149 -16.16 -12.05 -4.00
N SER A 150 -16.78 -11.30 -4.92
CA SER A 150 -18.14 -10.77 -4.71
C SER A 150 -19.22 -11.86 -4.55
N GLY A 151 -18.98 -13.06 -5.06
CA GLY A 151 -19.97 -14.14 -5.12
C GLY A 151 -21.00 -14.04 -6.25
N VAL A 152 -20.93 -13.01 -7.11
CA VAL A 152 -21.95 -12.76 -8.13
C VAL A 152 -21.72 -13.52 -9.44
N SER A 153 -20.49 -13.86 -9.80
CA SER A 153 -20.15 -14.54 -11.05
C SER A 153 -18.78 -15.20 -11.02
N ASN A 154 -18.50 -16.03 -12.02
CA ASN A 154 -17.11 -16.38 -12.34
C ASN A 154 -16.48 -15.26 -13.16
N ALA A 155 -15.21 -15.01 -12.92
CA ALA A 155 -14.42 -13.97 -13.58
C ALA A 155 -13.05 -14.51 -13.98
N GLY A 156 -12.31 -13.76 -14.78
CA GLY A 156 -10.91 -14.06 -15.00
C GLY A 156 -10.09 -13.95 -13.68
N GLN A 157 -9.01 -14.73 -13.58
CA GLN A 157 -8.14 -14.72 -12.40
C GLN A 157 -7.70 -13.31 -12.02
N VAL A 158 -7.44 -12.45 -12.99
CA VAL A 158 -7.05 -11.03 -12.77
C VAL A 158 -8.11 -10.27 -11.97
N ASN A 159 -9.42 -10.47 -12.25
CA ASN A 159 -10.47 -9.81 -11.49
C ASN A 159 -10.56 -10.33 -10.04
N ALA A 160 -10.22 -11.60 -9.80
CA ALA A 160 -10.16 -12.14 -8.45
C ALA A 160 -8.92 -11.64 -7.69
N ASP A 161 -7.77 -11.55 -8.37
CA ASP A 161 -6.51 -11.07 -7.80
C ASP A 161 -6.54 -9.57 -7.48
N TYR A 162 -7.28 -8.76 -8.25
CA TYR A 162 -7.45 -7.32 -8.01
C TYR A 162 -8.89 -6.99 -7.62
N SER A 163 -9.38 -7.67 -6.61
CA SER A 163 -10.70 -7.42 -6.03
C SER A 163 -10.67 -6.41 -4.90
N ALA A 164 -11.82 -5.91 -4.49
CA ALA A 164 -11.94 -5.02 -3.34
C ALA A 164 -11.40 -5.64 -2.04
N GLU A 165 -11.50 -6.97 -1.87
CA GLU A 165 -10.91 -7.69 -0.73
C GLU A 165 -9.38 -7.63 -0.72
N GLU A 166 -8.74 -7.79 -1.88
CA GLU A 166 -7.28 -7.69 -1.97
C GLU A 166 -6.82 -6.23 -1.77
N ALA A 167 -7.57 -5.24 -2.25
CA ALA A 167 -7.32 -3.84 -1.97
C ALA A 167 -7.39 -3.53 -0.46
N VAL A 168 -8.42 -4.05 0.23
CA VAL A 168 -8.54 -3.95 1.70
C VAL A 168 -7.32 -4.54 2.41
N LYS A 169 -6.89 -5.76 2.04
CA LYS A 169 -5.72 -6.42 2.62
C LYS A 169 -4.43 -5.63 2.40
N ALA A 170 -4.27 -5.03 1.22
CA ALA A 170 -3.10 -4.22 0.87
C ALA A 170 -3.02 -2.95 1.73
N VAL A 171 -4.14 -2.22 1.85
CA VAL A 171 -4.23 -0.99 2.65
C VAL A 171 -4.09 -1.29 4.14
N ASP A 172 -4.67 -2.40 4.62
CA ASP A 172 -4.49 -2.86 6.01
C ASP A 172 -3.03 -3.17 6.34
N LEU A 173 -2.30 -3.82 5.42
CA LEU A 173 -0.87 -4.07 5.62
C LEU A 173 -0.09 -2.75 5.68
N MET A 174 -0.34 -1.84 4.75
CA MET A 174 0.32 -0.54 4.71
C MET A 174 0.13 0.23 6.02
N LEU A 175 -1.12 0.33 6.50
CA LEU A 175 -1.40 1.05 7.74
C LEU A 175 -0.91 0.33 9.00
N ASP A 176 -0.94 -1.00 9.04
CA ASP A 176 -0.36 -1.79 10.13
C ASP A 176 1.15 -1.52 10.26
N VAL A 177 1.86 -1.46 9.14
CA VAL A 177 3.29 -1.10 9.10
C VAL A 177 3.51 0.33 9.59
N LEU A 178 2.79 1.30 9.03
CA LEU A 178 2.95 2.72 9.39
C LEU A 178 2.64 2.97 10.87
N ASN A 179 1.55 2.41 11.38
CA ASN A 179 1.19 2.50 12.80
C ASN A 179 2.24 1.83 13.71
N THR A 180 2.77 0.67 13.29
CA THR A 180 3.85 0.00 14.03
C THR A 180 5.10 0.88 14.10
N CYS A 181 5.48 1.54 13.01
CA CYS A 181 6.61 2.46 12.98
C CYS A 181 6.41 3.67 13.89
N VAL A 182 5.20 4.22 13.96
CA VAL A 182 4.89 5.35 14.85
C VAL A 182 4.92 4.93 16.33
N GLN A 183 4.34 3.76 16.63
CA GLN A 183 4.14 3.34 18.01
C GLN A 183 5.38 2.68 18.65
N ASN A 184 6.22 2.04 17.85
CA ASN A 184 7.28 1.16 18.34
C ASN A 184 8.68 1.47 17.75
N PRO A 185 9.16 2.73 17.74
CA PRO A 185 10.53 3.02 17.36
C PRO A 185 11.50 2.40 18.39
N LYS A 186 12.57 1.75 17.93
CA LYS A 186 13.56 1.19 18.86
C LYS A 186 14.15 2.27 19.75
N PRO A 187 14.33 2.03 21.08
CA PRO A 187 14.85 3.02 22.01
C PRO A 187 16.25 3.54 21.65
N SER A 188 17.07 2.74 21.00
CA SER A 188 18.43 3.08 20.58
C SER A 188 18.50 3.79 19.22
N ASP A 189 17.41 3.86 18.45
CA ASP A 189 17.39 4.46 17.10
C ASP A 189 16.79 5.87 17.14
N ALA A 190 17.66 6.88 17.13
CA ALA A 190 17.26 8.29 17.18
C ALA A 190 16.52 8.73 15.91
N GLU A 191 16.89 8.19 14.74
CA GLU A 191 16.24 8.52 13.46
C GLU A 191 14.82 7.92 13.38
N ALA A 192 14.65 6.67 13.85
CA ALA A 192 13.32 6.06 13.92
C ALA A 192 12.38 6.83 14.87
N LYS A 193 12.91 7.31 16.02
CA LYS A 193 12.14 8.17 16.93
C LYS A 193 11.77 9.49 16.30
N ALA A 194 12.73 10.15 15.64
CA ALA A 194 12.47 11.42 14.95
C ALA A 194 11.43 11.25 13.84
N TRP A 195 11.49 10.15 13.08
CA TRP A 195 10.48 9.79 12.09
C TRP A 195 9.10 9.60 12.72
N ALA A 196 9.00 8.83 13.79
CA ALA A 196 7.74 8.57 14.49
C ALA A 196 7.09 9.87 15.02
N VAL A 197 7.88 10.76 15.60
CA VAL A 197 7.41 12.08 16.07
C VAL A 197 6.98 12.97 14.90
N GLY A 198 7.78 13.03 13.84
CA GLY A 198 7.52 13.90 12.68
C GLY A 198 6.29 13.48 11.87
N TYR A 199 6.00 12.19 11.80
CA TYR A 199 4.95 11.65 10.91
C TYR A 199 3.75 11.02 11.63
N GLY A 200 3.75 10.95 12.95
CA GLY A 200 2.66 10.35 13.72
C GLY A 200 1.29 10.92 13.37
N ARG A 201 1.19 12.24 13.21
CA ARG A 201 -0.06 12.91 12.83
C ARG A 201 -0.53 12.54 11.41
N ALA A 202 0.39 12.40 10.45
CA ALA A 202 0.03 12.01 9.09
C ALA A 202 -0.50 10.58 9.04
N VAL A 203 0.09 9.65 9.81
CA VAL A 203 -0.39 8.26 9.92
C VAL A 203 -1.76 8.21 10.60
N GLU A 204 -1.99 9.00 11.64
CA GLU A 204 -3.28 9.11 12.33
C GLU A 204 -4.37 9.64 11.37
N THR A 205 -4.05 10.65 10.54
CA THR A 205 -4.96 11.17 9.53
C THR A 205 -5.37 10.08 8.54
N LEU A 206 -4.42 9.37 7.93
CA LEU A 206 -4.71 8.26 7.00
C LEU A 206 -5.56 7.17 7.66
N THR A 207 -5.26 6.82 8.90
CA THR A 207 -6.02 5.80 9.66
C THR A 207 -7.46 6.24 9.91
N THR A 208 -7.65 7.52 10.20
CA THR A 208 -8.97 8.11 10.43
C THR A 208 -9.77 8.18 9.14
N GLU A 209 -9.16 8.64 8.04
CA GLU A 209 -9.79 8.68 6.71
C GLU A 209 -10.22 7.29 6.24
N LEU A 210 -9.39 6.27 6.42
CA LEU A 210 -9.76 4.90 6.11
C LEU A 210 -10.98 4.44 6.93
N ARG A 211 -10.99 4.69 8.23
CA ARG A 211 -12.12 4.31 9.10
C ARG A 211 -13.41 4.98 8.62
N VAL A 212 -13.39 6.29 8.41
CA VAL A 212 -14.56 7.05 7.90
C VAL A 212 -15.02 6.51 6.55
N SER A 213 -14.08 6.23 5.64
CA SER A 213 -14.39 5.64 4.34
C SER A 213 -15.04 4.26 4.45
N ARG A 214 -14.57 3.41 5.37
CA ARG A 214 -15.11 2.05 5.59
C ARG A 214 -16.47 2.05 6.26
N ASP A 215 -16.69 2.95 7.21
CA ASP A 215 -18.00 3.13 7.85
C ASP A 215 -19.06 3.58 6.84
N ALA A 216 -18.69 4.49 5.92
CA ALA A 216 -19.57 4.98 4.86
C ALA A 216 -19.81 3.95 3.73
N ARG A 217 -18.84 3.06 3.48
CA ARG A 217 -18.84 2.12 2.34
C ARG A 217 -18.34 0.74 2.77
N PRO A 218 -19.14 -0.05 3.50
CA PRO A 218 -18.73 -1.37 3.96
C PRO A 218 -18.49 -2.33 2.79
N LEU A 219 -17.57 -3.26 2.97
CA LEU A 219 -17.33 -4.31 1.98
C LEU A 219 -18.54 -5.26 1.92
N VAL A 220 -19.11 -5.41 0.75
CA VAL A 220 -20.30 -6.23 0.51
C VAL A 220 -19.92 -7.52 -0.22
N ILE A 221 -20.45 -8.66 0.28
CA ILE A 221 -20.36 -9.98 -0.35
C ILE A 221 -21.76 -10.49 -0.60
N TYR A 222 -22.01 -10.93 -1.82
CA TYR A 222 -23.28 -11.60 -2.15
C TYR A 222 -23.30 -12.99 -1.47
N ARG A 223 -24.34 -13.20 -0.66
CA ARG A 223 -24.65 -14.50 -0.09
C ARG A 223 -25.99 -14.91 -0.69
N GLY A 224 -25.93 -15.71 -1.77
CA GLY A 224 -27.10 -16.27 -2.44
C GLY A 224 -28.04 -17.00 -1.50
#